data_ebe397cb05b510f299eba916ae1cc01b
#
_entry.id   ebe397cb05b510f299eba916ae1cc01b
#
_cell.length_a   1.000
_cell.length_b   1.000
_cell.length_c   1.000
_cell.angle_alpha   90.00
_cell.angle_beta   90.00
_cell.angle_gamma   90.00
#
_symmetry.space_group_name_H-M   'P 1'
#
loop_
_entity.id
_entity.type
_entity.pdbx_description
1 polymer ?
#
loop_
_entity_poly.entity_id
_entity_poly.type
_entity_poly.pdbx_seq_one_letter_code
_entity_poly.pdbx_strand_id
1 'polypeptide(L)'
;MGLTLTEAAKLSQNTLQRGVIETFARTSSFLEMLPQMEISGNAYAYNQEGALPGIGFRDVNEGYTASEGVINPQSEKLYIAGGDVDVDRFIIQTRSNINDVRAIHTEMKAKALALAITNQYFNGDQAVNAKGFDGLKKRLSGKQVIEAGADGAELTITMLDELIDAVEGEPDALFVSKAMRREIKRVIQNHNGYSEGLYDAFGRPVMTYGGIQIRTIEDDNLGNQILGFNETQGTATDAGSIYAVRFGPEQYVSGLQNGGVSVRDLGELNEKPVFRTRIEWYAGMAVFHPKAAARLKGVLKKA
;
A
#
# COMPACT_ATOMS: atom_id res chain seq x y z
N MET A 1 -9.85 -9.65 13.22
CA MET A 1 -9.18 -9.80 11.90
C MET A 1 -9.75 -8.73 11.00
N GLY A 2 -8.93 -7.82 10.44
CA GLY A 2 -9.42 -6.78 9.54
C GLY A 2 -9.94 -7.38 8.23
N LEU A 3 -10.98 -6.77 7.67
CA LEU A 3 -11.60 -7.22 6.42
C LEU A 3 -10.72 -6.80 5.24
N THR A 4 -10.36 -7.72 4.34
CA THR A 4 -9.68 -7.38 3.08
C THR A 4 -10.71 -6.90 2.04
N LEU A 5 -10.25 -6.16 1.01
CA LEU A 5 -11.16 -5.73 -0.07
C LEU A 5 -11.80 -6.93 -0.79
N THR A 6 -11.07 -8.03 -0.93
CA THR A 6 -11.58 -9.27 -1.54
C THR A 6 -12.73 -9.87 -0.71
N GLU A 7 -12.63 -9.82 0.61
CA GLU A 7 -13.72 -10.28 1.51
C GLU A 7 -14.89 -9.29 1.54
N ALA A 8 -14.61 -7.98 1.53
CA ALA A 8 -15.63 -6.94 1.43
C ALA A 8 -16.46 -7.06 0.14
N ALA A 9 -15.84 -7.41 -0.98
CA ALA A 9 -16.54 -7.65 -2.25
C ALA A 9 -17.57 -8.78 -2.15
N LYS A 10 -17.27 -9.85 -1.40
CA LYS A 10 -18.18 -10.99 -1.20
C LYS A 10 -19.42 -10.61 -0.39
N LEU A 11 -19.30 -9.64 0.50
CA LEU A 11 -20.38 -9.19 1.38
C LEU A 11 -21.28 -8.11 0.75
N SER A 12 -20.83 -7.45 -0.33
CA SER A 12 -21.61 -6.40 -0.98
C SER A 12 -22.80 -6.97 -1.76
N GLN A 13 -24.00 -6.46 -1.47
CA GLN A 13 -25.24 -6.81 -2.18
C GLN A 13 -25.43 -6.01 -3.48
N ASN A 14 -24.73 -4.89 -3.63
CA ASN A 14 -24.78 -4.06 -4.83
C ASN A 14 -23.78 -4.57 -5.88
N THR A 15 -24.29 -5.06 -7.01
CA THR A 15 -23.48 -5.63 -8.11
C THR A 15 -22.44 -4.65 -8.66
N LEU A 16 -22.80 -3.36 -8.79
CA LEU A 16 -21.90 -2.34 -9.29
C LEU A 16 -20.77 -2.06 -8.30
N GLN A 17 -21.08 -1.90 -7.02
CA GLN A 17 -20.10 -1.72 -5.95
C GLN A 17 -19.16 -2.92 -5.84
N ARG A 18 -19.70 -4.14 -5.89
CA ARG A 18 -18.91 -5.37 -5.88
C ARG A 18 -17.93 -5.44 -7.04
N GLY A 19 -18.35 -5.11 -8.26
CA GLY A 19 -17.48 -5.06 -9.43
C GLY A 19 -16.34 -4.05 -9.30
N VAL A 20 -16.62 -2.88 -8.71
CA VAL A 20 -15.58 -1.86 -8.44
C VAL A 20 -14.59 -2.35 -7.39
N ILE A 21 -15.03 -2.90 -6.27
CA ILE A 21 -14.14 -3.43 -5.22
C ILE A 21 -13.26 -4.57 -5.76
N GLU A 22 -13.83 -5.46 -6.58
CA GLU A 22 -13.08 -6.53 -7.24
C GLU A 22 -12.02 -5.99 -8.21
N THR A 23 -12.34 -4.91 -8.92
CA THR A 23 -11.40 -4.20 -9.79
C THR A 23 -10.25 -3.58 -8.99
N PHE A 24 -10.52 -2.99 -7.81
CA PHE A 24 -9.48 -2.47 -6.91
C PHE A 24 -8.50 -3.56 -6.49
N ALA A 25 -9.00 -4.68 -5.97
CA ALA A 25 -8.17 -5.78 -5.52
C ALA A 25 -7.34 -6.42 -6.66
N ARG A 26 -7.92 -6.54 -7.86
CA ARG A 26 -7.21 -7.07 -9.03
C ARG A 26 -6.16 -6.12 -9.61
N THR A 27 -6.35 -4.82 -9.44
CA THR A 27 -5.46 -3.78 -10.01
C THR A 27 -4.23 -3.55 -9.15
N SER A 28 -4.36 -3.64 -7.82
CA SER A 28 -3.27 -3.37 -6.89
C SER A 28 -3.04 -4.54 -5.95
N SER A 29 -1.87 -5.17 -6.05
CA SER A 29 -1.45 -6.23 -5.14
C SER A 29 -1.28 -5.76 -3.70
N PHE A 30 -1.04 -4.47 -3.48
CA PHE A 30 -1.00 -3.87 -2.14
C PHE A 30 -2.40 -3.79 -1.53
N LEU A 31 -3.39 -3.29 -2.28
CA LEU A 31 -4.77 -3.20 -1.82
C LEU A 31 -5.43 -4.57 -1.62
N GLU A 32 -4.98 -5.60 -2.35
CA GLU A 32 -5.41 -7.00 -2.17
C GLU A 32 -5.06 -7.51 -0.77
N MET A 33 -3.85 -7.18 -0.29
CA MET A 33 -3.31 -7.70 0.98
C MET A 33 -3.60 -6.80 2.18
N LEU A 34 -3.79 -5.49 1.96
CA LEU A 34 -3.98 -4.50 3.02
C LEU A 34 -5.30 -4.74 3.78
N PRO A 35 -5.26 -5.10 5.07
CA PRO A 35 -6.47 -5.19 5.87
C PRO A 35 -7.06 -3.79 6.10
N GLN A 36 -8.36 -3.66 5.88
CA GLN A 36 -9.09 -2.42 6.09
C GLN A 36 -9.78 -2.45 7.45
N MET A 37 -9.61 -1.38 8.21
CA MET A 37 -10.29 -1.15 9.48
C MET A 37 -11.39 -0.11 9.30
N GLU A 38 -12.60 -0.46 9.73
CA GLU A 38 -13.71 0.50 9.79
C GLU A 38 -13.54 1.40 11.02
N ILE A 39 -13.56 2.70 10.80
CA ILE A 39 -13.51 3.68 11.89
C ILE A 39 -14.76 4.54 11.94
N SER A 40 -15.18 4.91 13.14
CA SER A 40 -16.27 5.86 13.34
C SER A 40 -15.71 7.28 13.33
N GLY A 41 -16.24 8.12 12.45
CA GLY A 41 -15.78 9.51 12.31
C GLY A 41 -14.71 9.69 11.24
N ASN A 42 -13.94 10.77 11.35
CA ASN A 42 -12.95 11.20 10.36
C ASN A 42 -11.49 11.04 10.80
N ALA A 43 -11.25 10.62 12.03
CA ALA A 43 -9.93 10.43 12.59
C ALA A 43 -9.91 9.25 13.56
N TYR A 44 -8.78 8.56 13.61
CA TYR A 44 -8.51 7.47 14.53
C TYR A 44 -7.26 7.81 15.36
N ALA A 45 -7.42 7.86 16.67
CA ALA A 45 -6.33 8.09 17.61
C ALA A 45 -5.87 6.75 18.20
N TYR A 46 -4.57 6.52 18.23
CA TYR A 46 -3.97 5.34 18.81
C TYR A 46 -2.62 5.66 19.47
N ASN A 47 -2.18 4.78 20.33
CA ASN A 47 -0.89 4.89 21.00
C ASN A 47 0.12 3.97 20.36
N GLN A 48 1.24 4.52 19.92
CA GLN A 48 2.36 3.76 19.37
C GLN A 48 3.42 3.55 20.46
N GLU A 49 3.89 2.32 20.60
CA GLU A 49 5.01 2.00 21.48
C GLU A 49 6.29 2.70 21.01
N GLY A 50 6.88 3.53 21.87
CA GLY A 50 8.12 4.21 21.57
C GLY A 50 9.34 3.48 22.13
N ALA A 51 9.34 3.17 23.41
CA ALA A 51 10.38 2.41 24.07
C ALA A 51 9.83 1.61 25.25
N LEU A 52 10.31 0.39 25.43
CA LEU A 52 10.00 -0.44 26.57
C LEU A 52 10.70 0.09 27.83
N PRO A 53 10.10 -0.08 29.03
CA PRO A 53 10.77 0.25 30.28
C PRO A 53 11.97 -0.65 30.52
N GLY A 54 12.99 -0.12 31.20
CA GLY A 54 14.16 -0.89 31.61
C GLY A 54 13.81 -1.92 32.66
N ILE A 55 14.46 -3.07 32.59
CA ILE A 55 14.36 -4.15 33.60
C ILE A 55 15.74 -4.34 34.22
N GLY A 56 15.81 -4.42 35.54
CA GLY A 56 17.03 -4.69 36.31
C GLY A 56 16.93 -6.01 37.08
N PHE A 57 18.08 -6.60 37.34
CA PHE A 57 18.23 -7.69 38.29
C PHE A 57 18.72 -7.09 39.59
N ARG A 58 18.33 -7.65 40.72
CA ARG A 58 18.76 -7.23 42.07
C ARG A 58 19.23 -8.39 42.90
N ASP A 59 20.11 -8.10 43.83
CA ASP A 59 20.48 -9.03 44.90
C ASP A 59 19.52 -8.91 46.11
N VAL A 60 19.78 -9.81 47.10
CA VAL A 60 19.01 -9.79 48.34
C VAL A 60 19.20 -8.46 49.07
N ASN A 61 18.12 -7.81 49.47
CA ASN A 61 18.07 -6.49 50.12
C ASN A 61 18.41 -5.27 49.23
N GLU A 62 18.53 -5.44 47.91
CA GLU A 62 18.62 -4.31 46.96
C GLU A 62 17.23 -3.90 46.45
N GLY A 63 17.11 -2.67 45.98
CA GLY A 63 15.89 -2.14 45.35
C GLY A 63 15.97 -2.19 43.83
N TYR A 64 14.81 -2.16 43.15
CA TYR A 64 14.75 -1.92 41.71
C TYR A 64 14.78 -0.43 41.40
N THR A 65 15.47 -0.05 40.33
CA THR A 65 15.36 1.31 39.78
C THR A 65 14.07 1.41 38.97
N ALA A 66 13.20 2.35 39.30
CA ALA A 66 11.98 2.59 38.55
C ALA A 66 12.30 3.10 37.15
N SER A 67 11.63 2.57 36.16
CA SER A 67 11.71 3.03 34.78
C SER A 67 10.33 2.98 34.13
N GLU A 68 10.07 3.90 33.21
CA GLU A 68 8.80 4.01 32.50
C GLU A 68 9.01 3.79 31.00
N GLY A 69 8.04 3.19 30.35
CA GLY A 69 7.98 3.08 28.89
C GLY A 69 7.56 4.40 28.24
N VAL A 70 7.95 4.60 26.99
CA VAL A 70 7.54 5.75 26.20
C VAL A 70 6.40 5.38 25.28
N ILE A 71 5.29 6.11 25.36
CA ILE A 71 4.11 5.97 24.51
C ILE A 71 3.96 7.24 23.68
N ASN A 72 3.88 7.07 22.36
CA ASN A 72 3.70 8.16 21.41
C ASN A 72 2.23 8.17 20.91
N PRO A 73 1.40 9.14 21.33
CA PRO A 73 0.06 9.27 20.79
C PRO A 73 0.12 9.68 19.30
N GLN A 74 -0.59 8.97 18.46
CA GLN A 74 -0.73 9.23 17.04
C GLN A 74 -2.20 9.45 16.69
N SER A 75 -2.47 10.24 15.67
CA SER A 75 -3.82 10.46 15.16
C SER A 75 -3.79 10.51 13.64
N GLU A 76 -4.50 9.57 13.03
CA GLU A 76 -4.62 9.46 11.58
C GLU A 76 -6.00 9.91 11.12
N LYS A 77 -6.03 10.65 10.01
CA LYS A 77 -7.26 11.18 9.42
C LYS A 77 -7.63 10.40 8.17
N LEU A 78 -8.93 10.36 7.88
CA LEU A 78 -9.43 9.91 6.59
C LEU A 78 -9.38 11.04 5.57
N TYR A 79 -9.09 10.66 4.34
CA TYR A 79 -9.06 11.54 3.18
C TYR A 79 -10.04 11.06 2.12
N ILE A 80 -10.62 12.00 1.41
CA ILE A 80 -11.62 11.70 0.39
C ILE A 80 -10.89 11.46 -0.93
N ALA A 81 -10.95 10.24 -1.42
CA ALA A 81 -10.48 9.87 -2.73
C ALA A 81 -11.67 9.50 -3.62
N GLY A 82 -11.74 10.01 -4.84
CA GLY A 82 -12.87 9.69 -5.69
C GLY A 82 -12.86 10.45 -7.01
N GLY A 83 -13.94 10.28 -7.75
CA GLY A 83 -14.15 11.02 -8.99
C GLY A 83 -15.46 10.67 -9.68
N ASP A 84 -15.89 11.61 -10.50
CA ASP A 84 -17.12 11.51 -11.29
C ASP A 84 -16.81 10.94 -12.69
N VAL A 85 -17.77 10.18 -13.20
CA VAL A 85 -17.82 9.70 -14.58
C VAL A 85 -19.07 10.26 -15.22
N ASP A 86 -18.90 11.11 -16.21
CA ASP A 86 -19.99 11.72 -16.98
C ASP A 86 -20.05 11.07 -18.35
N VAL A 87 -21.22 10.57 -18.72
CA VAL A 87 -21.48 10.02 -20.05
C VAL A 87 -22.67 10.71 -20.67
N ASP A 88 -22.49 11.27 -21.88
CA ASP A 88 -23.53 11.99 -22.58
C ASP A 88 -24.70 11.08 -22.98
N ARG A 89 -25.93 11.59 -22.83
CA ARG A 89 -27.15 10.89 -23.17
C ARG A 89 -27.18 10.42 -24.63
N PHE A 90 -26.67 11.23 -25.56
CA PHE A 90 -26.60 10.88 -26.96
C PHE A 90 -25.72 9.63 -27.17
N ILE A 91 -24.59 9.54 -26.50
CA ILE A 91 -23.67 8.37 -26.58
C ILE A 91 -24.36 7.13 -26.05
N ILE A 92 -25.06 7.24 -24.92
CA ILE A 92 -25.81 6.12 -24.34
C ILE A 92 -26.88 5.62 -25.31
N GLN A 93 -27.65 6.52 -25.92
CA GLN A 93 -28.72 6.15 -26.83
C GLN A 93 -28.25 5.59 -28.17
N THR A 94 -27.11 6.06 -28.70
CA THR A 94 -26.62 5.68 -30.02
C THR A 94 -25.66 4.51 -30.02
N ARG A 95 -24.96 4.24 -28.88
CA ARG A 95 -23.91 3.22 -28.81
C ARG A 95 -24.14 2.11 -27.79
N SER A 96 -25.15 2.20 -26.92
CA SER A 96 -25.40 1.19 -25.87
C SER A 96 -25.83 -0.18 -26.40
N ASN A 97 -26.23 -0.29 -27.64
CA ASN A 97 -26.60 -1.56 -28.26
C ASN A 97 -25.41 -2.50 -28.49
N ILE A 98 -24.17 -1.99 -28.42
CA ILE A 98 -22.95 -2.78 -28.68
C ILE A 98 -22.18 -3.03 -27.38
N ASN A 99 -22.08 -2.02 -26.51
CA ASN A 99 -21.40 -2.10 -25.22
C ASN A 99 -22.04 -1.13 -24.22
N ASP A 100 -22.13 -1.51 -22.97
CA ASP A 100 -22.48 -0.59 -21.89
C ASP A 100 -21.33 0.39 -21.64
N VAL A 101 -21.33 1.48 -22.39
CA VAL A 101 -20.31 2.55 -22.34
C VAL A 101 -20.14 3.06 -20.92
N ARG A 102 -21.23 3.18 -20.17
CA ARG A 102 -21.22 3.66 -18.79
C ARG A 102 -20.50 2.71 -17.84
N ALA A 103 -20.76 1.41 -17.97
CA ALA A 103 -20.08 0.39 -17.16
C ALA A 103 -18.57 0.38 -17.44
N ILE A 104 -18.18 0.46 -18.71
CA ILE A 104 -16.77 0.49 -19.12
C ILE A 104 -16.04 1.71 -18.53
N HIS A 105 -16.62 2.92 -18.65
CA HIS A 105 -16.02 4.13 -18.07
C HIS A 105 -15.96 4.09 -16.54
N THR A 106 -16.94 3.49 -15.89
CA THR A 106 -16.94 3.29 -14.44
C THR A 106 -15.80 2.34 -14.02
N GLU A 107 -15.60 1.25 -14.75
CA GLU A 107 -14.48 0.32 -14.50
C GLU A 107 -13.11 0.98 -14.72
N MET A 108 -12.96 1.75 -15.80
CA MET A 108 -11.72 2.52 -16.06
C MET A 108 -11.44 3.52 -14.93
N LYS A 109 -12.46 4.20 -14.43
CA LYS A 109 -12.33 5.15 -13.31
C LYS A 109 -11.97 4.43 -12.02
N ALA A 110 -12.53 3.25 -11.77
CA ALA A 110 -12.19 2.42 -10.63
C ALA A 110 -10.71 2.01 -10.68
N LYS A 111 -10.20 1.55 -11.82
CA LYS A 111 -8.78 1.23 -12.00
C LYS A 111 -7.89 2.45 -11.73
N ALA A 112 -8.22 3.60 -12.30
CA ALA A 112 -7.46 4.82 -12.10
C ALA A 112 -7.42 5.23 -10.61
N LEU A 113 -8.54 5.10 -9.90
CA LEU A 113 -8.61 5.41 -8.48
C LEU A 113 -7.78 4.43 -7.64
N ALA A 114 -7.84 3.13 -7.95
CA ALA A 114 -7.03 2.12 -7.27
C ALA A 114 -5.52 2.39 -7.41
N LEU A 115 -5.06 2.74 -8.61
CA LEU A 115 -3.66 3.09 -8.86
C LEU A 115 -3.25 4.39 -8.15
N ALA A 116 -4.11 5.42 -8.20
CA ALA A 116 -3.85 6.69 -7.52
C ALA A 116 -3.74 6.52 -6.00
N ILE A 117 -4.63 5.73 -5.39
CA ILE A 117 -4.58 5.42 -3.96
C ILE A 117 -3.36 4.57 -3.63
N THR A 118 -3.00 3.60 -4.47
CA THR A 118 -1.77 2.82 -4.28
C THR A 118 -0.54 3.72 -4.29
N ASN A 119 -0.47 4.68 -5.21
CA ASN A 119 0.59 5.68 -5.22
C ASN A 119 0.60 6.50 -3.91
N GLN A 120 -0.57 6.89 -3.41
CA GLN A 120 -0.67 7.61 -2.14
C GLN A 120 -0.16 6.78 -0.95
N TYR A 121 -0.42 5.47 -0.90
CA TYR A 121 0.10 4.59 0.16
C TYR A 121 1.63 4.51 0.17
N PHE A 122 2.29 4.57 -0.98
CA PHE A 122 3.75 4.53 -1.05
C PHE A 122 4.39 5.92 -1.01
N ASN A 123 3.97 6.82 -1.88
CA ASN A 123 4.64 8.10 -2.15
C ASN A 123 3.90 9.33 -1.59
N GLY A 124 2.77 9.13 -0.89
CA GLY A 124 2.01 10.25 -0.32
C GLY A 124 2.86 11.14 0.58
N ASP A 125 2.69 12.45 0.43
CA ASP A 125 3.30 13.47 1.29
C ASP A 125 2.32 14.63 1.47
N GLN A 126 1.86 14.84 2.71
CA GLN A 126 0.94 15.93 3.07
C GLN A 126 1.54 17.31 2.87
N ALA A 127 2.88 17.43 2.92
CA ALA A 127 3.54 18.70 2.65
C ALA A 127 3.42 19.11 1.18
N VAL A 128 3.32 18.14 0.26
CA VAL A 128 3.13 18.37 -1.18
C VAL A 128 1.64 18.44 -1.53
N ASN A 129 0.84 17.56 -0.96
CA ASN A 129 -0.61 17.51 -1.19
C ASN A 129 -1.37 17.36 0.13
N ALA A 130 -1.84 18.48 0.66
CA ALA A 130 -2.58 18.53 1.93
C ALA A 130 -3.94 17.77 1.90
N LYS A 131 -4.40 17.34 0.71
CA LYS A 131 -5.63 16.55 0.53
C LYS A 131 -5.39 15.04 0.55
N GLY A 132 -4.15 14.61 0.78
CA GLY A 132 -3.77 13.22 0.90
C GLY A 132 -3.08 12.91 2.23
N PHE A 133 -2.85 11.63 2.51
CA PHE A 133 -2.15 11.17 3.71
C PHE A 133 -0.67 10.87 3.40
N ASP A 134 0.15 10.83 4.44
CA ASP A 134 1.55 10.44 4.32
C ASP A 134 1.68 8.94 4.03
N GLY A 135 2.40 8.60 2.97
CA GLY A 135 2.67 7.24 2.56
C GLY A 135 3.86 6.62 3.30
N LEU A 136 4.14 5.34 3.01
CA LEU A 136 5.23 4.59 3.62
C LEU A 136 6.59 5.27 3.45
N LYS A 137 6.85 5.87 2.29
CA LYS A 137 8.09 6.60 2.02
C LYS A 137 8.39 7.71 3.03
N LYS A 138 7.34 8.40 3.48
CA LYS A 138 7.43 9.52 4.43
C LYS A 138 7.43 9.07 5.88
N ARG A 139 6.67 8.03 6.20
CA ARG A 139 6.50 7.53 7.56
C ARG A 139 7.69 6.74 8.06
N LEU A 140 8.39 6.02 7.17
CA LEU A 140 9.54 5.22 7.54
C LEU A 140 10.76 6.11 7.75
N SER A 141 11.41 5.97 8.91
CA SER A 141 12.58 6.75 9.28
C SER A 141 13.54 5.96 10.18
N GLY A 142 14.73 6.47 10.37
CA GLY A 142 15.74 5.86 11.23
C GLY A 142 16.13 4.45 10.78
N LYS A 143 16.05 3.48 11.68
CA LYS A 143 16.45 2.09 11.43
C LYS A 143 15.55 1.33 10.44
N GLN A 144 14.38 1.86 10.14
CA GLN A 144 13.45 1.27 9.15
C GLN A 144 13.79 1.66 7.71
N VAL A 145 14.78 2.52 7.52
CA VAL A 145 15.29 2.91 6.21
C VAL A 145 16.72 2.44 6.08
N ILE A 146 16.93 1.41 5.26
CA ILE A 146 18.23 0.83 4.97
C ILE A 146 18.73 1.44 3.66
N GLU A 147 19.98 1.87 3.63
CA GLU A 147 20.60 2.43 2.45
C GLU A 147 21.50 1.40 1.79
N ALA A 148 21.30 1.12 0.51
CA ALA A 148 22.15 0.21 -0.25
C ALA A 148 23.60 0.72 -0.38
N GLY A 149 23.79 2.03 -0.27
CA GLY A 149 25.09 2.72 -0.28
C GLY A 149 24.89 4.23 -0.33
N ALA A 150 25.96 5.00 -0.06
CA ALA A 150 25.90 6.46 -0.07
C ALA A 150 25.43 7.02 -1.42
N ASP A 151 25.94 6.47 -2.52
CA ASP A 151 25.57 6.80 -3.91
C ASP A 151 24.75 5.71 -4.58
N GLY A 152 24.11 4.85 -3.77
CA GLY A 152 23.43 3.65 -4.23
C GLY A 152 24.38 2.48 -4.51
N ALA A 153 23.86 1.27 -4.56
CA ALA A 153 24.61 0.06 -4.88
C ALA A 153 23.75 -0.98 -5.60
N GLU A 154 24.39 -1.98 -6.23
CA GLU A 154 23.70 -3.15 -6.75
C GLU A 154 23.10 -3.96 -5.59
N LEU A 155 21.93 -4.56 -5.85
CA LEU A 155 21.26 -5.40 -4.88
C LEU A 155 22.10 -6.63 -4.51
N THR A 156 22.21 -6.92 -3.22
CA THR A 156 22.79 -8.15 -2.68
C THR A 156 21.77 -8.94 -1.85
N ILE A 157 22.04 -10.23 -1.62
CA ILE A 157 21.21 -11.06 -0.75
C ILE A 157 21.23 -10.52 0.68
N THR A 158 22.39 -10.14 1.19
CA THR A 158 22.53 -9.58 2.54
C THR A 158 21.63 -8.36 2.76
N MET A 159 21.50 -7.46 1.77
CA MET A 159 20.60 -6.32 1.88
C MET A 159 19.12 -6.73 1.94
N LEU A 160 18.75 -7.84 1.29
CA LEU A 160 17.37 -8.38 1.40
C LEU A 160 17.13 -8.98 2.78
N ASP A 161 18.11 -9.69 3.32
CA ASP A 161 18.01 -10.26 4.67
C ASP A 161 17.95 -9.15 5.72
N GLU A 162 18.80 -8.13 5.62
CA GLU A 162 18.76 -6.94 6.49
C GLU A 162 17.40 -6.22 6.43
N LEU A 163 16.80 -6.14 5.24
CA LEU A 163 15.47 -5.55 5.07
C LEU A 163 14.39 -6.36 5.78
N ILE A 164 14.47 -7.69 5.72
CA ILE A 164 13.52 -8.59 6.40
C ILE A 164 13.71 -8.48 7.90
N ASP A 165 14.94 -8.50 8.38
CA ASP A 165 15.28 -8.43 9.81
C ASP A 165 14.89 -7.09 10.45
N ALA A 166 14.79 -6.02 9.66
CA ALA A 166 14.35 -4.71 10.14
C ALA A 166 12.86 -4.67 10.51
N VAL A 167 12.06 -5.62 10.02
CA VAL A 167 10.63 -5.75 10.35
C VAL A 167 10.48 -6.68 11.55
N GLU A 168 9.69 -6.28 12.53
CA GLU A 168 9.43 -7.11 13.71
C GLU A 168 8.62 -8.36 13.35
N GLY A 169 9.18 -9.53 13.63
CA GLY A 169 8.70 -10.81 13.14
C GLY A 169 9.03 -10.95 11.64
N GLU A 170 8.17 -11.55 10.87
CA GLU A 170 8.36 -11.70 9.43
C GLU A 170 7.40 -10.77 8.67
N PRO A 171 7.85 -10.07 7.62
CA PRO A 171 6.96 -9.30 6.75
C PRO A 171 6.07 -10.26 5.93
N ASP A 172 4.84 -9.85 5.66
CA ASP A 172 3.91 -10.64 4.84
C ASP A 172 4.26 -10.55 3.35
N ALA A 173 4.82 -9.42 2.92
CA ALA A 173 5.21 -9.22 1.53
C ALA A 173 6.34 -8.19 1.34
N LEU A 174 7.09 -8.39 0.26
CA LEU A 174 8.02 -7.42 -0.30
C LEU A 174 7.36 -6.75 -1.52
N PHE A 175 7.22 -5.43 -1.48
CA PHE A 175 6.65 -4.66 -2.58
C PHE A 175 7.75 -4.01 -3.42
N VAL A 176 7.69 -4.26 -4.73
CA VAL A 176 8.74 -3.89 -5.67
C VAL A 176 8.16 -3.47 -7.02
N SER A 177 8.96 -2.77 -7.84
CA SER A 177 8.64 -2.60 -9.27
C SER A 177 8.88 -3.89 -10.07
N LYS A 178 8.31 -3.98 -11.27
CA LYS A 178 8.60 -5.07 -12.20
C LYS A 178 10.10 -5.18 -12.55
N ALA A 179 10.78 -4.04 -12.64
CA ALA A 179 12.22 -4.00 -12.90
C ALA A 179 13.01 -4.52 -11.69
N MET A 180 12.68 -4.06 -10.48
CA MET A 180 13.32 -4.52 -9.24
C MET A 180 13.11 -6.02 -9.02
N ARG A 181 11.94 -6.56 -9.35
CA ARG A 181 11.69 -8.01 -9.28
C ARG A 181 12.66 -8.81 -10.16
N ARG A 182 13.02 -8.28 -11.34
CA ARG A 182 14.03 -8.94 -12.21
C ARG A 182 15.41 -8.92 -11.58
N GLU A 183 15.78 -7.83 -10.91
CA GLU A 183 17.06 -7.75 -10.18
C GLU A 183 17.09 -8.74 -9.02
N ILE A 184 16.03 -8.84 -8.21
CA ILE A 184 15.92 -9.83 -7.14
C ILE A 184 16.06 -11.24 -7.71
N LYS A 185 15.33 -11.57 -8.78
CA LYS A 185 15.42 -12.88 -9.44
C LYS A 185 16.85 -13.19 -9.87
N ARG A 186 17.55 -12.22 -10.45
CA ARG A 186 18.94 -12.37 -10.90
C ARG A 186 19.87 -12.66 -9.72
N VAL A 187 19.72 -11.92 -8.62
CA VAL A 187 20.53 -12.10 -7.41
C VAL A 187 20.31 -13.48 -6.81
N ILE A 188 19.06 -13.94 -6.68
CA ILE A 188 18.73 -15.28 -6.18
C ILE A 188 19.34 -16.36 -7.08
N GLN A 189 19.21 -16.26 -8.40
CA GLN A 189 19.77 -17.23 -9.35
C GLN A 189 21.29 -17.31 -9.30
N ASN A 190 21.98 -16.19 -9.14
CA ASN A 190 23.45 -16.15 -9.03
C ASN A 190 23.98 -16.85 -7.77
N HIS A 191 23.17 -16.98 -6.73
CA HIS A 191 23.53 -17.68 -5.48
C HIS A 191 22.98 -19.12 -5.44
N ASN A 192 22.65 -19.72 -6.59
CA ASN A 192 22.05 -21.05 -6.67
C ASN A 192 20.77 -21.21 -5.83
N GLY A 193 20.09 -20.10 -5.53
CA GLY A 193 18.85 -20.08 -4.79
C GLY A 193 17.68 -20.47 -5.68
N TYR A 194 16.72 -21.19 -5.12
CA TYR A 194 15.45 -21.52 -5.76
C TYR A 194 14.36 -20.61 -5.15
N SER A 195 13.58 -19.94 -5.98
CA SER A 195 12.40 -19.21 -5.51
C SER A 195 11.20 -20.14 -5.59
N GLU A 196 10.65 -20.49 -4.44
CA GLU A 196 9.39 -21.23 -4.38
C GLU A 196 8.24 -20.38 -4.90
N GLY A 197 7.30 -21.00 -5.59
CA GLY A 197 6.10 -20.33 -6.09
C GLY A 197 4.95 -20.53 -5.10
N LEU A 198 4.44 -19.45 -4.56
CA LEU A 198 3.13 -19.40 -3.91
C LEU A 198 2.07 -18.93 -4.94
N TYR A 199 0.80 -19.07 -4.58
CA TYR A 199 -0.31 -18.55 -5.39
C TYR A 199 -0.98 -17.40 -4.64
N ASP A 200 -1.35 -16.34 -5.37
CA ASP A 200 -2.14 -15.24 -4.83
C ASP A 200 -3.61 -15.64 -4.64
N ALA A 201 -4.44 -14.73 -4.11
CA ALA A 201 -5.86 -14.95 -3.91
C ALA A 201 -6.65 -15.23 -5.21
N PHE A 202 -6.04 -14.93 -6.37
CA PHE A 202 -6.60 -15.19 -7.71
C PHE A 202 -5.95 -16.38 -8.42
N GLY A 203 -5.12 -17.18 -7.72
CA GLY A 203 -4.45 -18.36 -8.26
C GLY A 203 -3.28 -18.08 -9.21
N ARG A 204 -2.67 -16.89 -9.17
CA ARG A 204 -1.50 -16.55 -9.96
C ARG A 204 -0.23 -16.94 -9.21
N PRO A 205 0.80 -17.50 -9.89
CA PRO A 205 2.06 -17.82 -9.25
C PRO A 205 2.79 -16.55 -8.82
N VAL A 206 3.21 -16.49 -7.56
CA VAL A 206 3.94 -15.39 -6.96
C VAL A 206 5.33 -15.86 -6.58
N MET A 207 6.34 -15.07 -6.94
CA MET A 207 7.72 -15.32 -6.54
C MET A 207 7.87 -15.10 -5.03
N THR A 208 8.64 -15.95 -4.35
CA THR A 208 8.93 -15.83 -2.93
C THR A 208 10.43 -15.75 -2.67
N TYR A 209 10.78 -15.18 -1.53
CA TYR A 209 12.12 -15.21 -0.96
C TYR A 209 12.01 -15.49 0.53
N GLY A 210 12.63 -16.57 1.02
CA GLY A 210 12.52 -16.98 2.41
C GLY A 210 11.09 -17.26 2.90
N GLY A 211 10.19 -17.70 2.01
CA GLY A 211 8.75 -17.87 2.31
C GLY A 211 7.92 -16.60 2.16
N ILE A 212 8.55 -15.41 2.04
CA ILE A 212 7.88 -14.12 1.94
C ILE A 212 7.53 -13.83 0.47
N GLN A 213 6.30 -13.37 0.23
CA GLN A 213 5.82 -13.07 -1.13
C GLN A 213 6.46 -11.80 -1.69
N ILE A 214 6.90 -11.84 -2.95
CA ILE A 214 7.38 -10.67 -3.68
C ILE A 214 6.27 -10.19 -4.62
N ARG A 215 5.65 -9.07 -4.26
CA ARG A 215 4.53 -8.46 -4.97
C ARG A 215 4.98 -7.28 -5.82
N THR A 216 4.51 -7.22 -7.06
CA THR A 216 4.82 -6.10 -7.94
C THR A 216 3.75 -5.04 -7.88
N ILE A 217 4.18 -3.79 -7.80
CA ILE A 217 3.33 -2.61 -7.93
C ILE A 217 3.38 -2.13 -9.39
N GLU A 218 2.21 -1.86 -9.93
CA GLU A 218 2.03 -1.34 -11.28
C GLU A 218 2.35 0.16 -11.35
N ASP A 219 2.33 0.71 -12.56
CA ASP A 219 2.45 2.14 -12.79
C ASP A 219 1.16 2.86 -12.36
N ASP A 220 1.24 4.18 -12.13
CA ASP A 220 0.07 4.98 -11.77
C ASP A 220 -0.90 5.17 -12.97
N ASN A 221 -2.02 5.85 -12.73
CA ASN A 221 -3.02 6.14 -13.77
C ASN A 221 -2.53 7.10 -14.86
N LEU A 222 -1.38 7.73 -14.68
CA LEU A 222 -0.73 8.62 -15.64
C LEU A 222 0.42 7.92 -16.39
N GLY A 223 0.73 6.66 -16.04
CA GLY A 223 1.82 5.89 -16.61
C GLY A 223 3.18 6.13 -15.94
N ASN A 224 3.22 6.82 -14.79
CA ASN A 224 4.44 6.96 -14.02
C ASN A 224 4.63 5.76 -13.09
N GLN A 225 5.85 5.34 -12.90
CA GLN A 225 6.16 4.25 -11.99
C GLN A 225 5.94 4.69 -10.53
N ILE A 226 5.10 3.93 -9.79
CA ILE A 226 4.88 4.15 -8.36
C ILE A 226 6.15 3.78 -7.58
N LEU A 227 6.73 2.62 -7.89
CA LEU A 227 8.02 2.15 -7.35
C LEU A 227 8.99 1.99 -8.53
N GLY A 228 9.62 3.09 -8.96
CA GLY A 228 10.52 3.08 -10.11
C GLY A 228 12.00 3.17 -9.74
N PHE A 229 12.85 3.09 -10.75
CA PHE A 229 14.25 3.48 -10.68
C PHE A 229 14.38 4.97 -11.03
N ASN A 230 13.77 5.83 -10.23
CA ASN A 230 13.70 7.28 -10.42
C ASN A 230 13.92 8.05 -9.11
N GLU A 231 14.46 7.37 -8.11
CA GLU A 231 14.80 7.98 -6.84
C GLU A 231 16.25 8.45 -6.84
N THR A 232 16.51 9.55 -6.14
CA THR A 232 17.87 10.07 -5.96
C THR A 232 18.47 9.49 -4.67
N GLN A 233 19.70 8.95 -4.78
CA GLN A 233 20.50 8.53 -3.65
C GLN A 233 21.95 9.01 -3.87
N GLY A 234 22.39 9.99 -3.07
CA GLY A 234 23.66 10.65 -3.28
C GLY A 234 23.75 11.29 -4.66
N THR A 235 24.70 10.86 -5.48
CA THR A 235 24.88 11.31 -6.87
C THR A 235 24.04 10.52 -7.89
N ALA A 236 23.55 9.34 -7.54
CA ALA A 236 22.72 8.53 -8.43
C ALA A 236 21.28 9.07 -8.49
N THR A 237 20.70 9.12 -9.70
CA THR A 237 19.33 9.59 -9.96
C THR A 237 18.41 8.47 -10.46
N ASP A 238 18.91 7.26 -10.57
CA ASP A 238 18.27 6.06 -11.12
C ASP A 238 18.18 4.93 -10.09
N ALA A 239 18.07 5.29 -8.81
CA ALA A 239 17.89 4.34 -7.73
C ALA A 239 16.43 3.93 -7.55
N GLY A 240 16.24 2.72 -7.04
CA GLY A 240 14.92 2.19 -6.69
C GLY A 240 14.85 1.76 -5.23
N SER A 241 13.63 1.50 -4.77
CA SER A 241 13.37 1.04 -3.39
C SER A 241 12.60 -0.27 -3.35
N ILE A 242 12.81 -1.02 -2.27
CA ILE A 242 12.06 -2.21 -1.89
C ILE A 242 11.40 -1.94 -0.54
N TYR A 243 10.13 -2.28 -0.40
CA TYR A 243 9.40 -2.14 0.86
C TYR A 243 9.03 -3.52 1.41
N ALA A 244 9.44 -3.81 2.63
CA ALA A 244 8.98 -4.96 3.40
C ALA A 244 7.86 -4.48 4.32
N VAL A 245 6.71 -5.13 4.27
CA VAL A 245 5.52 -4.69 5.03
C VAL A 245 4.89 -5.88 5.73
N ARG A 246 4.61 -5.69 7.02
CA ARG A 246 3.80 -6.58 7.82
C ARG A 246 2.43 -5.97 8.04
N PHE A 247 1.39 -6.71 7.71
CA PHE A 247 0.02 -6.27 7.84
C PHE A 247 -0.61 -6.78 9.14
N GLY A 248 -1.52 -6.01 9.70
CA GLY A 248 -2.30 -6.44 10.86
C GLY A 248 -3.13 -5.29 11.41
N PRO A 249 -4.45 -5.49 11.56
CA PRO A 249 -5.31 -4.48 12.17
C PRO A 249 -4.89 -4.27 13.63
N GLU A 250 -4.81 -3.00 14.04
CA GLU A 250 -4.45 -2.56 15.40
C GLU A 250 -3.05 -2.94 15.90
N GLN A 251 -2.24 -3.66 15.08
CA GLN A 251 -0.92 -4.11 15.50
C GLN A 251 0.20 -3.65 14.55
N TYR A 252 -0.02 -3.71 13.24
CA TYR A 252 0.99 -3.40 12.23
C TYR A 252 0.48 -2.38 11.22
N VAL A 253 0.71 -2.58 9.93
CA VAL A 253 0.20 -1.68 8.89
C VAL A 253 -1.23 -2.06 8.54
N SER A 254 -2.11 -1.06 8.53
CA SER A 254 -3.53 -1.23 8.22
C SER A 254 -4.07 -0.04 7.44
N GLY A 255 -5.00 -0.28 6.53
CA GLY A 255 -5.82 0.75 5.93
C GLY A 255 -6.92 1.19 6.90
N LEU A 256 -7.25 2.46 6.87
CA LEU A 256 -8.40 3.01 7.60
C LEU A 256 -9.46 3.40 6.59
N GLN A 257 -10.72 3.09 6.87
CA GLN A 257 -11.84 3.48 6.03
C GLN A 257 -13.10 3.78 6.84
N ASN A 258 -14.05 4.47 6.19
CA ASN A 258 -15.39 4.66 6.73
C ASN A 258 -16.40 4.38 5.62
N GLY A 259 -17.16 3.29 5.76
CA GLY A 259 -18.19 2.86 4.82
C GLY A 259 -17.70 2.20 3.53
N GLY A 260 -16.38 1.95 3.38
CA GLY A 260 -15.80 1.31 2.20
C GLY A 260 -15.92 2.14 0.91
N VAL A 261 -15.71 1.48 -0.24
CA VAL A 261 -15.84 2.14 -1.55
C VAL A 261 -17.33 2.32 -1.88
N SER A 262 -17.74 3.57 -2.09
CA SER A 262 -19.10 3.94 -2.45
C SER A 262 -19.21 4.21 -3.95
N VAL A 263 -20.17 3.58 -4.60
CA VAL A 263 -20.50 3.85 -6.02
C VAL A 263 -21.96 4.29 -6.09
N ARG A 264 -22.18 5.52 -6.52
CA ARG A 264 -23.52 6.11 -6.62
C ARG A 264 -23.81 6.53 -8.05
N ASP A 265 -24.97 6.12 -8.53
CA ASP A 265 -25.57 6.67 -9.72
C ASP A 265 -26.38 7.93 -9.33
N LEU A 266 -25.96 9.07 -9.84
CA LEU A 266 -26.62 10.36 -9.59
C LEU A 266 -27.68 10.70 -10.66
N GLY A 267 -27.84 9.84 -11.67
CA GLY A 267 -28.78 10.07 -12.75
C GLY A 267 -28.33 11.14 -13.74
N GLU A 268 -29.29 11.69 -14.49
CA GLU A 268 -29.05 12.81 -15.43
C GLU A 268 -28.93 14.13 -14.67
N LEU A 269 -27.90 14.91 -15.01
CA LEU A 269 -27.67 16.21 -14.39
C LEU A 269 -28.61 17.27 -14.96
N ASN A 270 -29.10 18.18 -14.10
CA ASN A 270 -29.98 19.27 -14.51
C ASN A 270 -29.32 20.30 -15.44
N GLU A 271 -28.00 20.45 -15.34
CA GLU A 271 -27.26 21.46 -16.09
C GLU A 271 -26.80 20.99 -17.47
N LYS A 272 -26.66 19.67 -17.66
CA LYS A 272 -26.15 19.06 -18.89
C LYS A 272 -26.84 17.71 -19.11
N PRO A 273 -27.06 17.30 -20.38
CA PRO A 273 -27.69 16.02 -20.72
C PRO A 273 -26.66 14.86 -20.56
N VAL A 274 -26.07 14.72 -19.37
CA VAL A 274 -25.11 13.69 -19.03
C VAL A 274 -25.56 12.91 -17.81
N PHE A 275 -25.32 11.59 -17.84
CA PHE A 275 -25.50 10.73 -16.69
C PHE A 275 -24.21 10.65 -15.89
N ARG A 276 -24.29 10.93 -14.60
CA ARG A 276 -23.15 10.93 -13.69
C ARG A 276 -23.14 9.72 -12.78
N THR A 277 -22.01 9.02 -12.76
CA THR A 277 -21.70 7.99 -11.74
C THR A 277 -20.53 8.51 -10.90
N ARG A 278 -20.68 8.49 -9.58
CA ARG A 278 -19.67 8.92 -8.61
C ARG A 278 -19.08 7.73 -7.90
N ILE A 279 -17.75 7.66 -7.85
CA ILE A 279 -17.00 6.69 -7.05
C ILE A 279 -16.25 7.47 -5.98
N GLU A 280 -16.47 7.13 -4.71
CA GLU A 280 -15.82 7.78 -3.56
C GLU A 280 -15.34 6.71 -2.57
N TRP A 281 -14.19 6.97 -1.98
CA TRP A 281 -13.65 6.18 -0.89
C TRP A 281 -13.01 7.10 0.15
N TYR A 282 -13.38 6.92 1.39
CA TYR A 282 -12.78 7.58 2.53
C TYR A 282 -11.69 6.68 3.08
N ALA A 283 -10.45 6.98 2.73
CA ALA A 283 -9.32 6.11 3.01
C ALA A 283 -8.21 6.84 3.79
N GLY A 284 -7.49 6.08 4.57
CA GLY A 284 -6.31 6.51 5.31
C GLY A 284 -5.38 5.32 5.55
N MET A 285 -4.26 5.56 6.23
CA MET A 285 -3.32 4.53 6.62
C MET A 285 -2.89 4.73 8.06
N ALA A 286 -2.82 3.65 8.83
CA ALA A 286 -2.22 3.62 10.15
C ALA A 286 -1.04 2.65 10.19
N VAL A 287 0.02 3.05 10.89
CA VAL A 287 1.20 2.23 11.18
C VAL A 287 1.29 2.15 12.70
N PHE A 288 0.75 1.08 13.26
CA PHE A 288 0.59 0.93 14.72
C PHE A 288 1.91 0.65 15.42
N HIS A 289 2.80 -0.10 14.78
CA HIS A 289 4.11 -0.45 15.34
C HIS A 289 5.24 0.20 14.53
N PRO A 290 6.26 0.80 15.18
CA PRO A 290 7.36 1.46 14.47
C PRO A 290 8.11 0.53 13.51
N LYS A 291 8.21 -0.76 13.85
CA LYS A 291 8.89 -1.79 13.06
C LYS A 291 7.92 -2.62 12.19
N ALA A 292 6.73 -2.12 11.89
CA ALA A 292 5.76 -2.83 11.04
C ALA A 292 6.14 -2.83 9.56
N ALA A 293 6.99 -1.94 9.14
CA ALA A 293 7.48 -1.88 7.77
C ALA A 293 8.92 -1.37 7.72
N ALA A 294 9.64 -1.72 6.66
CA ALA A 294 10.99 -1.25 6.38
C ALA A 294 11.16 -0.96 4.90
N ARG A 295 12.13 -0.09 4.57
CA ARG A 295 12.45 0.32 3.22
C ARG A 295 13.94 0.17 2.96
N LEU A 296 14.31 -0.56 1.92
CA LEU A 296 15.65 -0.54 1.33
C LEU A 296 15.62 0.46 0.19
N LYS A 297 16.39 1.54 0.29
CA LYS A 297 16.50 2.57 -0.75
C LYS A 297 17.90 2.58 -1.37
N GLY A 298 18.02 3.21 -2.53
CA GLY A 298 19.33 3.38 -3.18
C GLY A 298 19.77 2.14 -3.95
N VAL A 299 18.89 1.22 -4.30
CA VAL A 299 19.22 0.07 -5.13
C VAL A 299 19.34 0.51 -6.58
N LEU A 300 20.54 0.31 -7.17
CA LEU A 300 20.81 0.60 -8.57
C LEU A 300 20.45 -0.58 -9.45
N LYS A 301 20.02 -0.27 -10.66
CA LYS A 301 19.86 -1.29 -11.69
C LYS A 301 21.24 -1.70 -12.21
N LYS A 302 21.48 -2.99 -12.32
CA LYS A 302 22.70 -3.47 -12.97
C LYS A 302 22.70 -3.09 -14.45
N ALA A 303 23.79 -2.49 -14.90
CA ALA A 303 24.02 -2.14 -16.30
C ALA A 303 24.14 -3.39 -17.17
#